data_1375bdce04cc32ad745fac5c8b7fc532
#
_entry.id   1375bdce04cc32ad745fac5c8b7fc532
#
_cell.length_a   1.000
_cell.length_b   1.000
_cell.length_c   1.000
_cell.angle_alpha   90.00
_cell.angle_beta   90.00
_cell.angle_gamma   90.00
#
_symmetry.space_group_name_H-M   'P 1'
#
loop_
_entity.id
_entity.type
_entity.pdbx_description
1 polymer ?
#
loop_
_entity_poly.entity_id
_entity_poly.type
_entity_poly.pdbx_seq_one_letter_code
_entity_poly.pdbx_strand_id
1 'polypeptide(L)'
;MESEGKCVIRVGSRKSELALIQTNYVIDCLKKTHPEKEFTIVTMTTLGDRILDVSLPKIGEKSLFTKDLEDALRNDSVDFVVHSLKDLPTTLPDGLAIGAVFEREDPRDALVLKEKFKDHSLATLPAGSVIGTSSLRRTAQLHGSYPQLSVVDVRGNLNTRLRKLDAEDGEYSALLLASAGLHRMGWGDRISKVLPCAEMMYAVGQGALAVECRADNRRILNILAPFNHPETYCRVLAERSFLKILGGGCSAPVGVSTTLKPVDSQFKLSISGAVWSLDGATKLYHKLEHTFPQIRRTEPSPTEPESKKIKIDNPIEELNKKICERAGDLNCEDIDDRQIFCGLSANPNMVTDVIVKCNDLGKELATSLIDKGALDVMKVTQDLIRSSIGNKS
;
A
#
# COMPACT_ATOMS: atom_id res chain seq x y z
N MET A 1 -6.70 40.20 -23.41
CA MET A 1 -7.14 38.97 -22.78
C MET A 1 -5.96 38.00 -22.88
N GLU A 2 -5.11 38.02 -21.87
CA GLU A 2 -4.02 37.01 -21.75
C GLU A 2 -4.71 35.69 -21.53
N SER A 3 -4.37 34.69 -22.33
CA SER A 3 -4.80 33.30 -22.14
C SER A 3 -4.20 32.84 -20.80
N GLU A 4 -5.04 32.70 -19.78
CA GLU A 4 -4.68 31.95 -18.57
C GLU A 4 -4.17 30.58 -19.02
N GLY A 5 -2.85 30.41 -19.01
CA GLY A 5 -2.21 29.14 -19.37
C GLY A 5 -2.79 28.07 -18.45
N LYS A 6 -3.43 27.04 -19.04
CA LYS A 6 -3.92 25.89 -18.28
C LYS A 6 -2.80 25.37 -17.39
N CYS A 7 -3.04 25.35 -16.09
CA CYS A 7 -2.08 24.87 -15.12
C CYS A 7 -1.90 23.33 -15.31
N VAL A 8 -0.84 22.93 -15.99
CA VAL A 8 -0.50 21.53 -16.23
C VAL A 8 0.09 20.95 -14.94
N ILE A 9 -0.40 19.77 -14.52
CA ILE A 9 0.11 19.00 -13.39
C ILE A 9 0.92 17.82 -13.94
N ARG A 10 2.19 17.73 -13.58
CA ARG A 10 3.13 16.69 -14.02
C ARG A 10 3.08 15.52 -13.05
N VAL A 11 2.69 14.34 -13.55
CA VAL A 11 2.51 13.13 -12.74
C VAL A 11 3.62 12.13 -13.04
N GLY A 12 4.46 11.88 -12.05
CA GLY A 12 5.53 10.88 -12.16
C GLY A 12 4.99 9.46 -12.09
N SER A 13 5.51 8.56 -12.93
CA SER A 13 5.16 7.14 -12.95
C SER A 13 6.33 6.27 -13.38
N ARG A 14 6.39 5.03 -12.87
CA ARG A 14 7.24 3.99 -13.47
C ARG A 14 6.67 3.58 -14.83
N LYS A 15 7.55 3.05 -15.71
CA LYS A 15 7.16 2.60 -17.07
C LYS A 15 6.40 1.27 -17.09
N SER A 16 6.31 0.53 -15.96
CA SER A 16 5.61 -0.76 -15.95
C SER A 16 4.11 -0.56 -16.19
N GLU A 17 3.50 -1.51 -16.91
CA GLU A 17 2.07 -1.47 -17.26
C GLU A 17 1.19 -1.26 -16.02
N LEU A 18 1.43 -2.03 -14.94
CA LEU A 18 0.69 -1.86 -13.70
C LEU A 18 0.83 -0.45 -13.11
N ALA A 19 2.04 0.14 -13.14
CA ALA A 19 2.24 1.50 -12.63
C ALA A 19 1.48 2.54 -13.45
N LEU A 20 1.45 2.39 -14.77
CA LEU A 20 0.69 3.27 -15.66
C LEU A 20 -0.82 3.14 -15.44
N ILE A 21 -1.34 1.92 -15.26
CA ILE A 21 -2.75 1.68 -14.92
C ILE A 21 -3.10 2.39 -13.61
N GLN A 22 -2.27 2.26 -12.58
CA GLN A 22 -2.48 2.91 -11.28
C GLN A 22 -2.43 4.45 -11.39
N THR A 23 -1.47 4.96 -12.17
CA THR A 23 -1.33 6.42 -12.40
C THR A 23 -2.54 6.98 -13.16
N ASN A 24 -2.97 6.31 -14.21
CA ASN A 24 -4.17 6.71 -14.96
C ASN A 24 -5.42 6.68 -14.10
N TYR A 25 -5.60 5.64 -13.27
CA TYR A 25 -6.73 5.57 -12.34
C TYR A 25 -6.79 6.81 -11.42
N VAL A 26 -5.66 7.20 -10.82
CA VAL A 26 -5.58 8.40 -9.97
C VAL A 26 -5.89 9.66 -10.77
N ILE A 27 -5.32 9.82 -11.97
CA ILE A 27 -5.59 10.96 -12.85
C ILE A 27 -7.07 11.03 -13.22
N ASP A 28 -7.70 9.90 -13.54
CA ASP A 28 -9.12 9.85 -13.91
C ASP A 28 -10.02 10.23 -12.72
N CYS A 29 -9.65 9.85 -11.51
CA CYS A 29 -10.32 10.32 -10.30
C CYS A 29 -10.19 11.85 -10.15
N LEU A 30 -8.96 12.39 -10.31
CA LEU A 30 -8.70 13.82 -10.19
C LEU A 30 -9.40 14.64 -11.28
N LYS A 31 -9.46 14.16 -12.52
CA LYS A 31 -10.17 14.83 -13.62
C LYS A 31 -11.68 14.97 -13.40
N LYS A 32 -12.29 14.04 -12.66
CA LYS A 32 -13.72 14.11 -12.33
C LYS A 32 -14.04 15.28 -11.39
N THR A 33 -13.12 15.59 -10.47
CA THR A 33 -13.28 16.69 -9.51
C THR A 33 -12.64 18.01 -9.98
N HIS A 34 -11.66 17.92 -10.87
CA HIS A 34 -10.89 19.05 -11.40
C HIS A 34 -10.83 19.01 -12.94
N PRO A 35 -11.96 19.12 -13.65
CA PRO A 35 -12.00 19.01 -15.11
C PRO A 35 -11.25 20.13 -15.83
N GLU A 36 -11.01 21.26 -15.16
CA GLU A 36 -10.24 22.40 -15.66
C GLU A 36 -8.73 22.15 -15.69
N LYS A 37 -8.23 21.14 -14.96
CA LYS A 37 -6.80 20.86 -14.87
C LYS A 37 -6.34 19.87 -15.94
N GLU A 38 -5.15 20.09 -16.42
CA GLU A 38 -4.47 19.18 -17.35
C GLU A 38 -3.42 18.37 -16.63
N PHE A 39 -3.37 17.07 -16.90
CA PHE A 39 -2.40 16.13 -16.28
C PHE A 39 -1.53 15.51 -17.36
N THR A 40 -0.21 15.58 -17.17
CA THR A 40 0.77 14.97 -18.07
C THR A 40 1.61 13.93 -17.33
N ILE A 41 1.69 12.71 -17.86
CA ILE A 41 2.46 11.63 -17.24
C ILE A 41 3.93 11.75 -17.69
N VAL A 42 4.83 11.78 -16.71
CA VAL A 42 6.28 11.73 -16.90
C VAL A 42 6.76 10.34 -16.45
N THR A 43 7.13 9.49 -17.41
CA THR A 43 7.55 8.11 -17.10
C THR A 43 9.05 8.02 -16.83
N MET A 44 9.43 7.23 -15.81
CA MET A 44 10.82 6.99 -15.42
C MET A 44 11.11 5.50 -15.29
N THR A 45 12.37 5.12 -15.51
CA THR A 45 12.85 3.76 -15.26
C THR A 45 13.64 3.77 -13.96
N THR A 46 13.15 3.11 -12.93
CA THR A 46 13.80 3.08 -11.62
C THR A 46 14.98 2.10 -11.59
N LEU A 47 15.86 2.25 -10.59
CA LEU A 47 16.98 1.33 -10.38
C LEU A 47 16.48 -0.11 -10.21
N GLY A 48 15.38 -0.32 -9.49
CA GLY A 48 14.76 -1.63 -9.31
C GLY A 48 14.19 -2.25 -10.59
N ASP A 49 13.84 -1.43 -11.59
CA ASP A 49 13.42 -1.90 -12.92
C ASP A 49 14.60 -2.35 -13.79
N ARG A 50 15.81 -1.83 -13.50
CA ARG A 50 17.05 -2.16 -14.26
C ARG A 50 17.74 -3.39 -13.71
N ILE A 51 17.66 -3.65 -12.39
CA ILE A 51 18.34 -4.78 -11.75
C ILE A 51 17.36 -5.95 -11.62
N LEU A 52 17.41 -6.89 -12.56
CA LEU A 52 16.53 -8.06 -12.60
C LEU A 52 17.18 -9.35 -12.08
N ASP A 53 18.52 -9.40 -12.05
CA ASP A 53 19.30 -10.63 -11.82
C ASP A 53 19.62 -10.90 -10.36
N VAL A 54 19.42 -9.91 -9.47
CA VAL A 54 19.70 -10.04 -8.02
C VAL A 54 18.43 -9.94 -7.22
N SER A 55 18.21 -10.83 -6.22
CA SER A 55 17.02 -10.78 -5.38
C SER A 55 16.97 -9.52 -4.53
N LEU A 56 15.77 -8.89 -4.37
CA LEU A 56 15.57 -7.62 -3.66
C LEU A 56 16.20 -7.57 -2.26
N PRO A 57 16.07 -8.60 -1.41
CA PRO A 57 16.69 -8.60 -0.09
C PRO A 57 18.23 -8.53 -0.14
N LYS A 58 18.84 -8.97 -1.25
CA LYS A 58 20.30 -9.00 -1.43
C LYS A 58 20.88 -7.65 -1.87
N ILE A 59 20.08 -6.76 -2.43
CA ILE A 59 20.56 -5.45 -2.91
C ILE A 59 20.74 -4.48 -1.74
N GLY A 60 20.05 -4.71 -0.60
CA GLY A 60 20.23 -3.92 0.64
C GLY A 60 19.76 -2.46 0.56
N GLU A 61 19.45 -1.95 -0.60
CA GLU A 61 19.02 -0.56 -0.77
C GLU A 61 17.52 -0.39 -0.47
N LYS A 62 17.24 0.44 0.52
CA LYS A 62 15.91 1.02 0.71
C LYS A 62 15.64 1.92 -0.50
N SER A 63 14.43 1.86 -1.08
CA SER A 63 14.00 2.80 -2.14
C SER A 63 14.44 2.49 -3.58
N LEU A 64 14.77 1.24 -3.92
CA LEU A 64 15.14 0.86 -5.30
C LEU A 64 14.09 1.24 -6.36
N PHE A 65 12.82 1.29 -5.99
CA PHE A 65 11.71 1.60 -6.89
C PHE A 65 11.18 3.02 -6.73
N THR A 66 11.66 3.79 -5.75
CA THR A 66 11.11 5.12 -5.42
C THR A 66 12.12 6.23 -5.59
N LYS A 67 13.43 5.99 -5.45
CA LYS A 67 14.47 7.01 -5.44
C LYS A 67 14.45 7.93 -6.67
N ASP A 68 14.42 7.37 -7.88
CA ASP A 68 14.40 8.20 -9.11
C ASP A 68 13.14 9.09 -9.18
N LEU A 69 12.01 8.60 -8.62
CA LEU A 69 10.75 9.33 -8.54
C LEU A 69 10.76 10.39 -7.42
N GLU A 70 11.34 10.05 -6.26
CA GLU A 70 11.56 10.98 -5.15
C GLU A 70 12.51 12.12 -5.55
N ASP A 71 13.57 11.82 -6.30
CA ASP A 71 14.49 12.82 -6.86
C ASP A 71 13.78 13.74 -7.87
N ALA A 72 12.86 13.21 -8.69
CA ALA A 72 12.05 14.01 -9.60
C ALA A 72 11.05 14.93 -8.88
N LEU A 73 10.51 14.52 -7.72
CA LEU A 73 9.71 15.37 -6.84
C LEU A 73 10.55 16.52 -6.27
N ARG A 74 11.75 16.23 -5.77
CA ARG A 74 12.62 17.20 -5.13
C ARG A 74 13.16 18.27 -6.09
N ASN A 75 13.50 17.88 -7.32
CA ASN A 75 14.00 18.80 -8.34
C ASN A 75 12.88 19.48 -9.15
N ASP A 76 11.63 19.34 -8.70
CA ASP A 76 10.44 19.93 -9.33
C ASP A 76 10.19 19.47 -10.79
N SER A 77 10.66 18.31 -11.19
CA SER A 77 10.37 17.73 -12.51
C SER A 77 8.96 17.16 -12.60
N VAL A 78 8.39 16.73 -11.46
CA VAL A 78 7.00 16.28 -11.33
C VAL A 78 6.35 16.89 -10.09
N ASP A 79 5.03 16.95 -10.09
CA ASP A 79 4.25 17.56 -9.02
C ASP A 79 3.80 16.51 -7.98
N PHE A 80 3.48 15.30 -8.43
CA PHE A 80 3.23 14.15 -7.57
C PHE A 80 3.55 12.83 -8.28
N VAL A 81 3.63 11.74 -7.51
CA VAL A 81 3.90 10.38 -7.98
C VAL A 81 2.87 9.41 -7.40
N VAL A 82 2.45 8.43 -8.20
CA VAL A 82 1.53 7.38 -7.76
C VAL A 82 2.30 6.09 -7.46
N HIS A 83 2.02 5.51 -6.28
CA HIS A 83 2.67 4.27 -5.82
C HIS A 83 1.65 3.23 -5.34
N SER A 84 2.01 1.96 -5.43
CA SER A 84 1.46 0.97 -4.50
C SER A 84 2.02 1.29 -3.11
N LEU A 85 1.17 1.55 -2.10
CA LEU A 85 1.61 2.01 -0.78
C LEU A 85 2.62 1.08 -0.10
N LYS A 86 2.53 -0.23 -0.33
CA LYS A 86 3.45 -1.23 0.23
C LYS A 86 4.91 -1.06 -0.22
N ASP A 87 5.14 -0.36 -1.34
CA ASP A 87 6.47 -0.16 -1.91
C ASP A 87 7.13 1.12 -1.35
N LEU A 88 6.36 1.99 -0.65
CA LEU A 88 6.87 3.18 0.01
C LEU A 88 7.41 2.88 1.42
N PRO A 89 8.61 3.35 1.76
CA PRO A 89 9.17 3.19 3.09
C PRO A 89 8.30 3.90 4.15
N THR A 90 8.34 3.44 5.40
CA THR A 90 7.58 4.06 6.50
C THR A 90 8.16 5.40 6.96
N THR A 91 9.38 5.71 6.58
CA THR A 91 10.02 7.02 6.72
C THR A 91 10.41 7.47 5.32
N LEU A 92 9.79 8.52 4.86
CA LEU A 92 10.11 9.13 3.56
C LEU A 92 11.34 10.04 3.69
N PRO A 93 12.00 10.36 2.59
CA PRO A 93 13.01 11.41 2.55
C PRO A 93 12.45 12.76 2.99
N ASP A 94 13.30 13.59 3.60
CA ASP A 94 12.92 14.93 4.06
C ASP A 94 12.31 15.77 2.95
N GLY A 95 11.27 16.50 3.27
CA GLY A 95 10.53 17.34 2.33
C GLY A 95 9.48 16.60 1.48
N LEU A 96 9.33 15.29 1.63
CA LEU A 96 8.29 14.50 0.94
C LEU A 96 7.24 13.99 1.90
N ALA A 97 6.02 13.82 1.40
CA ALA A 97 4.88 13.27 2.14
C ALA A 97 3.94 12.49 1.22
N ILE A 98 3.22 11.54 1.80
CA ILE A 98 2.06 10.92 1.17
C ILE A 98 0.87 11.85 1.41
N GLY A 99 0.45 12.56 0.38
CA GLY A 99 -0.64 13.53 0.42
C GLY A 99 -2.03 12.88 0.44
N ALA A 100 -2.16 11.69 -0.16
CA ALA A 100 -3.41 10.93 -0.12
C ALA A 100 -3.18 9.43 -0.18
N VAL A 101 -4.08 8.69 0.47
CA VAL A 101 -4.23 7.24 0.34
C VAL A 101 -5.65 6.97 -0.15
N PHE A 102 -5.77 6.37 -1.32
CA PHE A 102 -7.05 6.06 -1.96
C PHE A 102 -7.75 4.89 -1.26
N GLU A 103 -9.03 4.71 -1.56
CA GLU A 103 -9.79 3.56 -1.09
C GLU A 103 -9.04 2.25 -1.39
N ARG A 104 -8.93 1.41 -0.36
CA ARG A 104 -8.09 0.20 -0.41
C ARG A 104 -8.83 -0.94 -1.08
N GLU A 105 -8.25 -1.50 -2.12
CA GLU A 105 -8.66 -2.77 -2.67
C GLU A 105 -8.30 -3.93 -1.72
N ASP A 106 -8.73 -5.16 -2.06
CA ASP A 106 -8.44 -6.34 -1.25
C ASP A 106 -6.94 -6.48 -0.97
N PRO A 107 -6.50 -6.37 0.30
CA PRO A 107 -5.09 -6.43 0.65
C PRO A 107 -4.49 -7.84 0.61
N ARG A 108 -5.32 -8.88 0.44
CA ARG A 108 -4.89 -10.27 0.55
C ARG A 108 -3.98 -10.70 -0.60
N ASP A 109 -3.25 -11.78 -0.34
CA ASP A 109 -2.49 -12.46 -1.38
C ASP A 109 -3.39 -13.40 -2.17
N ALA A 110 -3.04 -13.61 -3.43
CA ALA A 110 -3.68 -14.53 -4.35
C ALA A 110 -2.73 -15.66 -4.71
N LEU A 111 -3.24 -16.88 -4.70
CA LEU A 111 -2.63 -18.05 -5.29
C LEU A 111 -3.01 -18.08 -6.77
N VAL A 112 -2.01 -18.18 -7.64
CA VAL A 112 -2.15 -18.37 -9.08
C VAL A 112 -1.51 -19.69 -9.45
N LEU A 113 -2.31 -20.68 -9.81
CA LEU A 113 -1.84 -22.01 -10.16
C LEU A 113 -1.49 -22.10 -11.66
N LYS A 114 -0.49 -22.93 -11.99
CA LYS A 114 -0.27 -23.40 -13.36
C LYS A 114 -1.45 -24.28 -13.77
N GLU A 115 -1.91 -24.21 -15.02
CA GLU A 115 -3.15 -24.87 -15.49
C GLU A 115 -3.24 -26.35 -15.08
N LYS A 116 -2.15 -27.11 -15.19
CA LYS A 116 -2.12 -28.54 -14.79
C LYS A 116 -2.41 -28.80 -13.30
N PHE A 117 -2.36 -27.75 -12.45
CA PHE A 117 -2.63 -27.82 -11.01
C PHE A 117 -3.89 -27.05 -10.59
N LYS A 118 -4.74 -26.64 -11.53
CA LYS A 118 -5.89 -25.74 -11.29
C LYS A 118 -6.84 -26.20 -10.17
N ASP A 119 -6.97 -27.51 -9.98
CA ASP A 119 -7.88 -28.10 -8.98
C ASP A 119 -7.22 -28.30 -7.61
N HIS A 120 -5.98 -27.85 -7.45
CA HIS A 120 -5.22 -27.94 -6.19
C HIS A 120 -5.37 -26.67 -5.33
N SER A 121 -4.94 -26.79 -4.08
CA SER A 121 -4.67 -25.70 -3.13
C SER A 121 -3.24 -25.82 -2.61
N LEU A 122 -2.74 -24.87 -1.81
CA LEU A 122 -1.43 -24.99 -1.18
C LEU A 122 -1.30 -26.29 -0.36
N ALA A 123 -2.38 -26.73 0.27
CA ALA A 123 -2.38 -27.96 1.08
C ALA A 123 -2.39 -29.24 0.23
N THR A 124 -2.95 -29.22 -0.98
CA THR A 124 -3.13 -30.41 -1.82
C THR A 124 -2.16 -30.48 -3.00
N LEU A 125 -1.31 -29.47 -3.21
CA LEU A 125 -0.23 -29.55 -4.17
C LEU A 125 0.72 -30.70 -3.85
N PRO A 126 1.20 -31.45 -4.85
CA PRO A 126 2.17 -32.52 -4.66
C PRO A 126 3.42 -32.07 -3.90
N ALA A 127 3.99 -32.94 -3.09
CA ALA A 127 5.25 -32.65 -2.40
C ALA A 127 6.35 -32.26 -3.42
N GLY A 128 7.15 -31.25 -3.06
CA GLY A 128 8.17 -30.69 -3.96
C GLY A 128 7.63 -29.69 -4.98
N SER A 129 6.31 -29.41 -5.04
CA SER A 129 5.78 -28.38 -5.91
C SER A 129 6.40 -27.02 -5.60
N VAL A 130 6.80 -26.30 -6.66
CA VAL A 130 7.54 -25.05 -6.56
C VAL A 130 6.59 -23.85 -6.56
N ILE A 131 6.65 -23.06 -5.49
CA ILE A 131 5.92 -21.82 -5.32
C ILE A 131 6.83 -20.63 -5.61
N GLY A 132 6.49 -19.83 -6.64
CA GLY A 132 7.28 -18.66 -7.02
C GLY A 132 6.91 -17.44 -6.17
N THR A 133 7.88 -16.93 -5.40
CA THR A 133 7.77 -15.64 -4.68
C THR A 133 9.14 -15.11 -4.29
N SER A 134 9.35 -13.78 -4.40
CA SER A 134 10.54 -13.09 -3.89
C SER A 134 10.31 -12.43 -2.52
N SER A 135 9.13 -12.64 -1.92
CA SER A 135 8.75 -12.01 -0.66
C SER A 135 9.14 -12.87 0.53
N LEU A 136 10.07 -12.40 1.37
CA LEU A 136 10.47 -13.09 2.60
C LEU A 136 9.27 -13.37 3.53
N ARG A 137 8.30 -12.45 3.58
CA ARG A 137 7.05 -12.64 4.33
C ARG A 137 6.27 -13.86 3.85
N ARG A 138 6.14 -14.04 2.54
CA ARG A 138 5.43 -15.18 1.96
C ARG A 138 6.25 -16.46 2.13
N THR A 139 7.53 -16.40 1.88
CA THR A 139 8.46 -17.53 2.06
C THR A 139 8.39 -18.09 3.47
N ALA A 140 8.54 -17.24 4.50
CA ALA A 140 8.49 -17.66 5.89
C ALA A 140 7.13 -18.28 6.27
N GLN A 141 6.02 -17.73 5.80
CA GLN A 141 4.69 -18.29 6.04
C GLN A 141 4.48 -19.63 5.31
N LEU A 142 4.99 -19.77 4.09
CA LEU A 142 4.96 -21.05 3.35
C LEU A 142 5.76 -22.12 4.06
N HIS A 143 6.99 -21.83 4.46
CA HIS A 143 7.84 -22.79 5.17
C HIS A 143 7.19 -23.28 6.47
N GLY A 144 6.58 -22.36 7.24
CA GLY A 144 5.92 -22.70 8.49
C GLY A 144 4.60 -23.48 8.33
N SER A 145 3.85 -23.27 7.24
CA SER A 145 2.51 -23.85 7.06
C SER A 145 2.46 -24.99 6.05
N TYR A 146 3.40 -25.03 5.10
CA TYR A 146 3.44 -25.97 3.98
C TYR A 146 4.87 -26.47 3.72
N PRO A 147 5.50 -27.16 4.69
CA PRO A 147 6.90 -27.57 4.59
C PRO A 147 7.17 -28.57 3.45
N GLN A 148 6.12 -29.19 2.89
CA GLN A 148 6.21 -30.07 1.73
C GLN A 148 6.44 -29.32 0.41
N LEU A 149 6.25 -28.00 0.37
CA LEU A 149 6.40 -27.18 -0.83
C LEU A 149 7.79 -26.56 -0.90
N SER A 150 8.31 -26.41 -2.10
CA SER A 150 9.54 -25.67 -2.38
C SER A 150 9.24 -24.22 -2.70
N VAL A 151 10.05 -23.28 -2.21
CA VAL A 151 9.89 -21.85 -2.51
C VAL A 151 11.08 -21.38 -3.34
N VAL A 152 10.82 -20.78 -4.50
CA VAL A 152 11.84 -20.28 -5.43
C VAL A 152 11.57 -18.83 -5.77
N ASP A 153 12.65 -18.05 -5.89
CA ASP A 153 12.57 -16.62 -6.22
C ASP A 153 12.02 -16.40 -7.63
N VAL A 154 11.04 -15.50 -7.79
CA VAL A 154 10.50 -15.11 -9.08
C VAL A 154 10.58 -13.60 -9.26
N ARG A 155 11.33 -13.14 -10.26
CA ARG A 155 11.61 -11.74 -10.56
C ARG A 155 10.93 -11.29 -11.85
N GLY A 156 10.83 -9.95 -11.97
CA GLY A 156 10.20 -9.26 -13.07
C GLY A 156 8.87 -8.62 -12.67
N ASN A 157 8.27 -7.88 -13.58
CA ASN A 157 6.91 -7.35 -13.42
C ASN A 157 5.87 -8.48 -13.47
N LEU A 158 4.59 -8.17 -13.25
CA LEU A 158 3.52 -9.19 -13.21
C LEU A 158 3.43 -10.01 -14.50
N ASN A 159 3.54 -9.36 -15.66
CA ASN A 159 3.52 -10.03 -16.98
C ASN A 159 4.64 -11.07 -17.10
N THR A 160 5.85 -10.69 -16.68
CA THR A 160 7.01 -11.58 -16.72
C THR A 160 6.83 -12.78 -15.79
N ARG A 161 6.28 -12.55 -14.58
CA ARG A 161 6.06 -13.64 -13.60
C ARG A 161 5.00 -14.62 -14.09
N LEU A 162 3.88 -14.15 -14.64
CA LEU A 162 2.86 -15.03 -15.22
C LEU A 162 3.40 -15.81 -16.39
N ARG A 163 4.17 -15.17 -17.29
CA ARG A 163 4.83 -15.88 -18.40
C ARG A 163 5.75 -17.00 -17.92
N LYS A 164 6.50 -16.77 -16.82
CA LYS A 164 7.35 -17.81 -16.21
C LYS A 164 6.53 -18.96 -15.62
N LEU A 165 5.34 -18.68 -15.03
CA LEU A 165 4.43 -19.71 -14.57
C LEU A 165 3.87 -20.54 -15.71
N ASP A 166 3.45 -19.88 -16.80
CA ASP A 166 2.77 -20.48 -17.93
C ASP A 166 3.72 -21.21 -18.90
N ALA A 167 5.03 -20.97 -18.79
CA ALA A 167 6.02 -21.66 -19.61
C ALA A 167 5.89 -23.19 -19.45
N GLU A 168 5.84 -23.92 -20.57
CA GLU A 168 5.61 -25.36 -20.58
C GLU A 168 6.64 -26.09 -19.71
N ASP A 169 7.93 -25.78 -19.90
CA ASP A 169 9.06 -26.33 -19.14
C ASP A 169 9.40 -25.48 -17.89
N GLY A 170 8.51 -24.54 -17.49
CA GLY A 170 8.74 -23.68 -16.34
C GLY A 170 8.70 -24.45 -15.02
N GLU A 171 9.62 -24.11 -14.13
CA GLU A 171 9.78 -24.75 -12.82
C GLU A 171 8.60 -24.53 -11.86
N TYR A 172 7.82 -23.44 -12.01
CA TYR A 172 6.80 -23.05 -11.07
C TYR A 172 5.52 -23.88 -11.20
N SER A 173 5.01 -24.35 -10.07
CA SER A 173 3.69 -24.95 -9.94
C SER A 173 2.61 -23.91 -9.63
N ALA A 174 3.00 -22.85 -8.92
CA ALA A 174 2.14 -21.72 -8.57
C ALA A 174 2.95 -20.46 -8.31
N LEU A 175 2.27 -19.31 -8.31
CA LEU A 175 2.80 -18.04 -7.82
C LEU A 175 1.94 -17.51 -6.66
N LEU A 176 2.59 -16.82 -5.72
CA LEU A 176 1.91 -15.95 -4.76
C LEU A 176 2.07 -14.49 -5.17
N LEU A 177 0.96 -13.83 -5.44
CA LEU A 177 0.89 -12.45 -5.92
C LEU A 177 -0.08 -11.65 -5.04
N ALA A 178 -0.05 -10.31 -5.11
CA ALA A 178 -1.07 -9.47 -4.47
C ALA A 178 -2.35 -9.48 -5.32
N SER A 179 -3.50 -9.79 -4.73
CA SER A 179 -4.81 -9.83 -5.40
C SER A 179 -5.11 -8.52 -6.13
N ALA A 180 -4.92 -7.38 -5.47
CA ALA A 180 -5.13 -6.05 -6.07
C ALA A 180 -4.31 -5.82 -7.35
N GLY A 181 -3.07 -6.33 -7.42
CA GLY A 181 -2.25 -6.21 -8.63
C GLY A 181 -2.83 -6.95 -9.82
N LEU A 182 -3.36 -8.16 -9.60
CA LEU A 182 -4.01 -8.97 -10.64
C LEU A 182 -5.32 -8.32 -11.12
N HIS A 183 -6.15 -7.84 -10.20
CA HIS A 183 -7.39 -7.15 -10.55
C HIS A 183 -7.14 -5.88 -11.36
N ARG A 184 -6.14 -5.05 -11.00
CA ARG A 184 -5.76 -3.84 -11.75
C ARG A 184 -5.32 -4.14 -13.17
N MET A 185 -4.65 -5.27 -13.37
CA MET A 185 -4.24 -5.76 -14.70
C MET A 185 -5.39 -6.41 -15.50
N GLY A 186 -6.60 -6.52 -14.94
CA GLY A 186 -7.71 -7.24 -15.56
C GLY A 186 -7.56 -8.76 -15.53
N TRP A 187 -6.69 -9.30 -14.68
CA TRP A 187 -6.37 -10.74 -14.60
C TRP A 187 -7.01 -11.44 -13.40
N GLY A 188 -8.19 -10.99 -13.00
CA GLY A 188 -8.96 -11.62 -11.93
C GLY A 188 -9.20 -13.11 -12.15
N ASP A 189 -9.43 -13.52 -13.40
CA ASP A 189 -9.67 -14.91 -13.78
C ASP A 189 -8.45 -15.84 -13.59
N ARG A 190 -7.24 -15.25 -13.42
CA ARG A 190 -6.03 -16.02 -13.12
C ARG A 190 -5.90 -16.37 -11.63
N ILE A 191 -6.75 -15.77 -10.78
CA ILE A 191 -6.73 -16.03 -9.34
C ILE A 191 -7.43 -17.35 -9.05
N SER A 192 -6.65 -18.36 -8.68
CA SER A 192 -7.19 -19.66 -8.26
C SER A 192 -7.83 -19.58 -6.88
N LYS A 193 -7.21 -18.80 -5.96
CA LYS A 193 -7.73 -18.56 -4.60
C LYS A 193 -7.19 -17.26 -4.03
N VAL A 194 -8.06 -16.44 -3.47
CA VAL A 194 -7.65 -15.34 -2.58
C VAL A 194 -7.43 -15.93 -1.19
N LEU A 195 -6.20 -15.83 -0.66
CA LEU A 195 -5.81 -16.47 0.59
C LEU A 195 -6.36 -15.69 1.79
N PRO A 196 -7.11 -16.32 2.71
CA PRO A 196 -7.57 -15.65 3.92
C PRO A 196 -6.37 -15.28 4.81
N CYS A 197 -6.51 -14.22 5.63
CA CYS A 197 -5.44 -13.74 6.50
C CYS A 197 -4.99 -14.78 7.55
N ALA A 198 -5.83 -15.75 7.88
CA ALA A 198 -5.47 -16.87 8.74
C ALA A 198 -4.45 -17.81 8.07
N GLU A 199 -4.49 -17.91 6.73
CA GLU A 199 -3.58 -18.72 5.92
C GLU A 199 -2.34 -17.92 5.48
N MET A 200 -2.52 -16.64 5.11
CA MET A 200 -1.44 -15.77 4.64
C MET A 200 -1.71 -14.32 5.06
N MET A 201 -0.98 -13.82 6.05
CA MET A 201 -1.02 -12.40 6.43
C MET A 201 -0.32 -11.55 5.36
N TYR A 202 -0.92 -10.42 5.00
CA TYR A 202 -0.45 -9.57 3.90
C TYR A 202 0.63 -8.55 4.31
N ALA A 203 1.25 -7.90 3.32
CA ALA A 203 2.25 -6.86 3.56
C ALA A 203 1.59 -5.54 3.99
N VAL A 204 2.27 -4.77 4.86
CA VAL A 204 1.87 -3.42 5.26
C VAL A 204 1.54 -2.57 4.03
N GLY A 205 0.36 -1.96 4.01
CA GLY A 205 -0.10 -1.10 2.92
C GLY A 205 -0.50 -1.83 1.63
N GLN A 206 -0.47 -3.17 1.56
CA GLN A 206 -0.85 -3.90 0.36
C GLN A 206 -2.31 -3.61 -0.04
N GLY A 207 -2.56 -3.44 -1.33
CA GLY A 207 -3.88 -3.11 -1.89
C GLY A 207 -4.19 -1.61 -1.95
N ALA A 208 -3.53 -0.76 -1.15
CA ALA A 208 -3.73 0.68 -1.19
C ALA A 208 -2.85 1.35 -2.26
N LEU A 209 -3.41 2.38 -2.93
CA LEU A 209 -2.65 3.35 -3.73
C LEU A 209 -2.34 4.57 -2.88
N ALA A 210 -1.14 5.11 -3.06
CA ALA A 210 -0.68 6.31 -2.39
C ALA A 210 -0.17 7.32 -3.41
N VAL A 211 -0.39 8.60 -3.13
CA VAL A 211 0.14 9.71 -3.91
C VAL A 211 1.17 10.45 -3.06
N GLU A 212 2.42 10.39 -3.50
CA GLU A 212 3.54 11.08 -2.88
C GLU A 212 3.78 12.43 -3.56
N CYS A 213 4.04 13.46 -2.78
CA CYS A 213 4.33 14.81 -3.26
C CYS A 213 5.29 15.53 -2.30
N ARG A 214 5.73 16.73 -2.66
CA ARG A 214 6.45 17.60 -1.71
C ARG A 214 5.51 18.00 -0.57
N ALA A 215 6.02 17.93 0.66
CA ALA A 215 5.27 18.20 1.89
C ALA A 215 4.80 19.67 2.00
N ASP A 216 5.49 20.59 1.35
CA ASP A 216 5.19 22.04 1.30
C ASP A 216 4.29 22.42 0.10
N ASN A 217 4.04 21.52 -0.85
CA ASN A 217 3.22 21.81 -2.02
C ASN A 217 1.72 21.82 -1.67
N ARG A 218 1.26 22.93 -1.06
CA ARG A 218 -0.14 23.11 -0.63
C ARG A 218 -1.14 22.94 -1.78
N ARG A 219 -0.79 23.40 -2.97
CA ARG A 219 -1.65 23.25 -4.16
C ARG A 219 -1.97 21.79 -4.45
N ILE A 220 -0.96 20.92 -4.45
CA ILE A 220 -1.14 19.49 -4.72
C ILE A 220 -1.84 18.80 -3.55
N LEU A 221 -1.45 19.11 -2.32
CA LEU A 221 -2.08 18.53 -1.14
C LEU A 221 -3.58 18.85 -1.05
N ASN A 222 -3.99 20.07 -1.42
CA ASN A 222 -5.41 20.45 -1.45
C ASN A 222 -6.20 19.69 -2.54
N ILE A 223 -5.60 19.50 -3.72
CA ILE A 223 -6.19 18.69 -4.80
C ILE A 223 -6.35 17.23 -4.37
N LEU A 224 -5.42 16.71 -3.58
CA LEU A 224 -5.41 15.31 -3.13
C LEU A 224 -6.30 15.05 -1.90
N ALA A 225 -6.53 16.06 -1.06
CA ALA A 225 -7.24 15.92 0.21
C ALA A 225 -8.61 15.21 0.12
N PRO A 226 -9.47 15.47 -0.89
CA PRO A 226 -10.77 14.78 -1.03
C PRO A 226 -10.63 13.27 -1.27
N PHE A 227 -9.50 12.81 -1.83
CA PHE A 227 -9.25 11.41 -2.16
C PHE A 227 -8.57 10.62 -1.04
N ASN A 228 -8.19 11.30 0.05
CA ASN A 228 -7.58 10.65 1.20
C ASN A 228 -8.64 9.90 2.01
N HIS A 229 -8.82 8.60 1.71
CA HIS A 229 -9.92 7.78 2.22
C HIS A 229 -9.77 7.47 3.73
N PRO A 230 -10.65 7.97 4.62
CA PRO A 230 -10.44 7.91 6.07
C PRO A 230 -10.30 6.49 6.63
N GLU A 231 -11.14 5.54 6.19
CA GLU A 231 -11.11 4.16 6.69
C GLU A 231 -9.82 3.44 6.26
N THR A 232 -9.37 3.70 5.03
CA THR A 232 -8.06 3.20 4.55
C THR A 232 -6.93 3.84 5.33
N TYR A 233 -7.00 5.15 5.54
CA TYR A 233 -5.99 5.91 6.28
C TYR A 233 -5.78 5.35 7.71
N CYS A 234 -6.87 5.11 8.46
CA CYS A 234 -6.79 4.49 9.80
C CYS A 234 -6.03 3.16 9.78
N ARG A 235 -6.41 2.29 8.86
CA ARG A 235 -5.83 0.94 8.73
C ARG A 235 -4.35 1.01 8.37
N VAL A 236 -4.01 1.75 7.32
CA VAL A 236 -2.62 1.81 6.83
C VAL A 236 -1.70 2.60 7.76
N LEU A 237 -2.21 3.58 8.51
CA LEU A 237 -1.44 4.28 9.51
C LEU A 237 -1.02 3.34 10.64
N ALA A 238 -1.95 2.56 11.18
CA ALA A 238 -1.65 1.55 12.21
C ALA A 238 -0.65 0.50 11.70
N GLU A 239 -0.83 0.01 10.45
CA GLU A 239 0.09 -0.94 9.82
C GLU A 239 1.50 -0.34 9.62
N ARG A 240 1.61 0.90 9.14
CA ARG A 240 2.89 1.57 8.90
C ARG A 240 3.61 1.92 10.21
N SER A 241 2.85 2.34 11.22
CA SER A 241 3.38 2.59 12.56
C SER A 241 3.97 1.33 13.18
N PHE A 242 3.26 0.21 13.08
CA PHE A 242 3.74 -1.11 13.48
C PHE A 242 5.08 -1.47 12.80
N LEU A 243 5.14 -1.38 11.47
CA LEU A 243 6.36 -1.71 10.72
C LEU A 243 7.52 -0.75 11.03
N LYS A 244 7.23 0.54 11.24
CA LYS A 244 8.23 1.56 11.55
C LYS A 244 8.94 1.28 12.86
N ILE A 245 8.19 0.93 13.92
CA ILE A 245 8.74 0.64 15.25
C ILE A 245 9.56 -0.66 15.24
N LEU A 246 9.13 -1.67 14.49
CA LEU A 246 9.94 -2.88 14.29
C LEU A 246 11.26 -2.61 13.53
N GLY A 247 11.44 -1.42 12.95
CA GLY A 247 12.60 -1.14 12.09
C GLY A 247 12.62 -1.97 10.81
N GLY A 248 11.49 -2.58 10.45
CA GLY A 248 11.32 -3.41 9.26
C GLY A 248 11.14 -2.59 7.99
N GLY A 249 11.47 -3.18 6.87
CA GLY A 249 11.22 -2.68 5.51
C GLY A 249 10.60 -3.78 4.65
N CYS A 250 10.58 -3.57 3.34
CA CYS A 250 10.06 -4.55 2.37
C CYS A 250 10.77 -5.93 2.42
N SER A 251 11.95 -6.00 3.04
CA SER A 251 12.79 -7.20 3.18
C SER A 251 12.66 -7.90 4.54
N ALA A 252 11.66 -7.56 5.36
CA ALA A 252 11.42 -8.23 6.63
C ALA A 252 10.27 -9.24 6.51
N PRO A 253 10.35 -10.41 7.18
CA PRO A 253 9.28 -11.41 7.23
C PRO A 253 8.18 -10.97 8.20
N VAL A 254 7.57 -9.82 7.93
CA VAL A 254 6.52 -9.19 8.72
C VAL A 254 5.21 -9.19 7.95
N GLY A 255 4.14 -9.64 8.58
CA GLY A 255 2.79 -9.62 8.03
C GLY A 255 1.81 -8.94 8.95
N VAL A 256 0.76 -8.39 8.34
CA VAL A 256 -0.32 -7.71 9.07
C VAL A 256 -1.69 -8.14 8.56
N SER A 257 -2.70 -7.88 9.39
CA SER A 257 -4.09 -7.93 8.99
C SER A 257 -4.86 -6.87 9.77
N THR A 258 -5.62 -6.02 9.10
CA THR A 258 -6.46 -5.00 9.73
C THR A 258 -7.90 -5.11 9.29
N THR A 259 -8.81 -4.83 10.20
CA THR A 259 -10.23 -4.61 9.89
C THR A 259 -10.72 -3.37 10.60
N LEU A 260 -11.53 -2.57 9.91
CA LEU A 260 -12.25 -1.45 10.50
C LEU A 260 -13.73 -1.68 10.26
N LYS A 261 -14.52 -1.76 11.32
CA LYS A 261 -15.95 -2.08 11.23
C LYS A 261 -16.74 -1.15 12.15
N PRO A 262 -17.93 -0.73 11.74
CA PRO A 262 -18.87 -0.13 12.66
C PRO A 262 -19.33 -1.18 13.69
N VAL A 263 -19.38 -0.80 14.95
CA VAL A 263 -19.90 -1.60 16.07
C VAL A 263 -20.74 -0.67 16.92
N ASP A 264 -22.04 -0.90 16.99
CA ASP A 264 -23.00 0.01 17.58
C ASP A 264 -22.88 1.43 16.99
N SER A 265 -22.65 2.45 17.80
CA SER A 265 -22.42 3.84 17.35
C SER A 265 -20.94 4.21 17.21
N GLN A 266 -20.04 3.22 17.20
CA GLN A 266 -18.59 3.42 17.18
C GLN A 266 -17.95 2.69 16.00
N PHE A 267 -16.69 3.00 15.71
CA PHE A 267 -15.84 2.26 14.79
C PHE A 267 -14.79 1.47 15.57
N LYS A 268 -14.64 0.20 15.24
CA LYS A 268 -13.64 -0.68 15.83
C LYS A 268 -12.56 -1.00 14.82
N LEU A 269 -11.33 -0.56 15.09
CA LEU A 269 -10.12 -0.92 14.37
C LEU A 269 -9.45 -2.09 15.08
N SER A 270 -9.31 -3.21 14.37
CA SER A 270 -8.51 -4.35 14.83
C SER A 270 -7.27 -4.46 13.96
N ILE A 271 -6.11 -4.67 14.58
CA ILE A 271 -4.85 -4.96 13.91
C ILE A 271 -4.24 -6.24 14.47
N SER A 272 -3.84 -7.14 13.60
CA SER A 272 -2.99 -8.29 13.92
C SER A 272 -1.65 -8.12 13.22
N GLY A 273 -0.57 -8.40 13.92
CA GLY A 273 0.77 -8.38 13.38
C GLY A 273 1.53 -9.66 13.71
N ALA A 274 2.42 -10.06 12.83
CA ALA A 274 3.31 -11.17 13.10
C ALA A 274 4.69 -10.99 12.46
N VAL A 275 5.68 -11.58 13.10
CA VAL A 275 7.07 -11.69 12.66
C VAL A 275 7.44 -13.15 12.62
N TRP A 276 8.12 -13.58 11.56
CA TRP A 276 8.57 -14.97 11.38
C TRP A 276 10.08 -15.05 11.25
N SER A 277 10.66 -16.21 11.63
CA SER A 277 11.96 -16.63 11.12
C SER A 277 11.84 -17.05 9.65
N LEU A 278 12.93 -16.99 8.87
CA LEU A 278 12.89 -17.32 7.44
C LEU A 278 12.52 -18.79 7.15
N ASP A 279 12.86 -19.68 8.04
CA ASP A 279 12.49 -21.11 7.99
C ASP A 279 11.04 -21.37 8.42
N GLY A 280 10.34 -20.34 8.88
CA GLY A 280 8.96 -20.43 9.37
C GLY A 280 8.80 -21.15 10.72
N ALA A 281 9.87 -21.59 11.36
CA ALA A 281 9.83 -22.34 12.62
C ALA A 281 9.39 -21.46 13.81
N THR A 282 9.73 -20.17 13.79
CA THR A 282 9.31 -19.19 14.79
C THR A 282 8.28 -18.26 14.21
N LYS A 283 7.13 -18.10 14.90
CA LYS A 283 6.10 -17.11 14.61
C LYS A 283 5.74 -16.38 15.89
N LEU A 284 6.04 -15.10 15.94
CA LEU A 284 5.57 -14.20 17.00
C LEU A 284 4.33 -13.46 16.49
N TYR A 285 3.23 -13.56 17.21
CA TYR A 285 1.94 -13.00 16.80
C TYR A 285 1.30 -12.24 17.96
N HIS A 286 0.67 -11.13 17.64
CA HIS A 286 -0.20 -10.41 18.57
C HIS A 286 -1.35 -9.71 17.82
N LYS A 287 -2.45 -9.43 18.57
CA LYS A 287 -3.62 -8.73 18.07
C LYS A 287 -4.05 -7.69 19.07
N LEU A 288 -4.35 -6.49 18.60
CA LEU A 288 -4.92 -5.39 19.38
C LEU A 288 -6.15 -4.82 18.68
N GLU A 289 -7.00 -4.16 19.47
CA GLU A 289 -8.22 -3.51 19.00
C GLU A 289 -8.41 -2.17 19.71
N HIS A 290 -8.93 -1.19 18.96
CA HIS A 290 -9.29 0.12 19.51
C HIS A 290 -10.63 0.57 18.94
N THR A 291 -11.42 1.33 19.73
CA THR A 291 -12.71 1.87 19.29
C THR A 291 -12.67 3.39 19.25
N PHE A 292 -13.38 3.97 18.28
CA PHE A 292 -13.48 5.42 18.08
C PHE A 292 -14.95 5.80 17.97
N PRO A 293 -15.40 6.91 18.58
CA PRO A 293 -16.79 7.36 18.48
C PRO A 293 -17.14 7.78 17.04
N GLN A 294 -16.19 8.37 16.34
CA GLN A 294 -16.30 8.78 14.93
C GLN A 294 -14.92 8.91 14.30
N ILE A 295 -14.82 8.76 13.00
CA ILE A 295 -13.55 8.86 12.25
C ILE A 295 -13.47 10.22 11.55
N ARG A 296 -14.57 10.65 10.92
CA ARG A 296 -14.64 11.91 10.16
C ARG A 296 -14.99 13.07 11.08
N ARG A 297 -14.48 14.25 10.78
CA ARG A 297 -14.96 15.50 11.41
C ARG A 297 -16.40 15.71 10.98
N THR A 298 -17.29 15.98 11.94
CA THR A 298 -18.61 16.52 11.65
C THR A 298 -18.43 18.02 11.40
N GLU A 299 -18.86 18.51 10.24
CA GLU A 299 -18.96 19.96 10.01
C GLU A 299 -19.91 20.57 11.07
N PRO A 300 -19.63 21.77 11.58
CA PRO A 300 -20.68 22.53 12.24
C PRO A 300 -21.80 22.70 11.22
N SER A 301 -23.00 22.20 11.59
CA SER A 301 -24.19 22.35 10.76
C SER A 301 -24.31 23.82 10.37
N PRO A 302 -24.32 24.22 9.07
CA PRO A 302 -24.65 25.56 8.70
C PRO A 302 -26.07 25.80 9.21
N THR A 303 -26.29 26.86 10.00
CA THR A 303 -27.62 27.34 10.30
C THR A 303 -28.30 27.59 8.97
N GLU A 304 -29.25 26.71 8.61
CA GLU A 304 -29.97 26.77 7.34
C GLU A 304 -30.66 28.14 7.15
N PRO A 305 -30.47 28.81 6.00
CA PRO A 305 -31.52 29.61 5.45
C PRO A 305 -32.42 28.68 4.64
N GLU A 306 -33.68 28.61 5.04
CA GLU A 306 -34.74 27.92 4.29
C GLU A 306 -34.76 28.36 2.83
N SER A 307 -34.35 27.51 1.89
CA SER A 307 -34.89 27.58 0.51
C SER A 307 -34.59 26.36 -0.34
N LYS A 308 -35.68 25.72 -0.74
CA LYS A 308 -35.89 24.87 -1.93
C LYS A 308 -35.18 23.53 -2.03
N LYS A 309 -35.93 22.49 -1.65
CA LYS A 309 -35.69 21.07 -2.02
C LYS A 309 -35.68 20.90 -3.54
N ILE A 310 -34.52 20.52 -4.09
CA ILE A 310 -34.40 19.95 -5.42
C ILE A 310 -34.24 18.43 -5.22
N LYS A 311 -35.16 17.65 -5.80
CA LYS A 311 -35.04 16.20 -5.85
C LYS A 311 -33.92 15.82 -6.81
N ILE A 312 -32.90 15.09 -6.34
CA ILE A 312 -31.86 14.47 -7.17
C ILE A 312 -31.99 12.96 -6.98
N ASP A 313 -32.25 12.26 -8.08
CA ASP A 313 -32.57 10.82 -8.07
C ASP A 313 -31.32 9.90 -8.17
N ASN A 314 -30.10 10.40 -7.97
CA ASN A 314 -28.90 9.60 -8.08
C ASN A 314 -27.91 9.83 -6.92
N PRO A 315 -27.71 8.84 -6.00
CA PRO A 315 -26.83 8.97 -4.83
C PRO A 315 -25.35 9.26 -5.18
N ILE A 316 -24.90 8.83 -6.36
CA ILE A 316 -23.51 9.02 -6.81
C ILE A 316 -23.27 10.46 -7.26
N GLU A 317 -24.25 11.08 -7.91
CA GLU A 317 -24.17 12.50 -8.29
C GLU A 317 -24.21 13.41 -7.07
N GLU A 318 -25.01 13.07 -6.07
CA GLU A 318 -25.06 13.81 -4.81
C GLU A 318 -23.74 13.73 -4.02
N LEU A 319 -23.10 12.55 -4.00
CA LEU A 319 -21.77 12.37 -3.38
C LEU A 319 -20.69 13.16 -4.13
N ASN A 320 -20.70 13.11 -5.46
CA ASN A 320 -19.77 13.86 -6.30
C ASN A 320 -19.95 15.37 -6.18
N LYS A 321 -21.20 15.85 -6.06
CA LYS A 321 -21.52 17.25 -5.83
C LYS A 321 -21.02 17.74 -4.47
N LYS A 322 -21.19 16.96 -3.41
CA LYS A 322 -20.66 17.26 -2.06
C LYS A 322 -19.12 17.26 -2.04
N ILE A 323 -18.46 16.43 -2.83
CA ILE A 323 -16.99 16.43 -2.97
C ILE A 323 -16.52 17.68 -3.70
N CYS A 324 -17.22 18.12 -4.78
CA CYS A 324 -16.88 19.32 -5.52
C CYS A 324 -17.13 20.62 -4.72
N GLU A 325 -18.22 20.69 -3.98
CA GLU A 325 -18.54 21.84 -3.11
C GLU A 325 -17.50 21.99 -1.99
N ARG A 326 -17.00 20.88 -1.41
CA ARG A 326 -15.95 20.87 -0.39
C ARG A 326 -14.58 21.33 -0.90
N ALA A 327 -14.25 21.07 -2.15
CA ALA A 327 -12.98 21.48 -2.73
C ALA A 327 -12.86 23.00 -2.92
N GLY A 328 -14.00 23.72 -2.97
CA GLY A 328 -14.06 25.20 -3.09
C GLY A 328 -13.96 25.95 -1.77
N ASP A 329 -14.35 25.33 -0.64
CA ASP A 329 -14.51 26.00 0.66
C ASP A 329 -13.33 25.80 1.63
N LEU A 330 -12.30 25.04 1.26
CA LEU A 330 -11.10 24.87 2.10
C LEU A 330 -10.24 26.14 2.03
N ASN A 331 -10.49 27.07 2.97
CA ASN A 331 -9.62 28.21 3.20
C ASN A 331 -8.21 27.74 3.54
N CYS A 332 -7.24 28.25 2.79
CA CYS A 332 -5.83 27.84 2.82
C CYS A 332 -5.12 28.13 4.16
N GLU A 333 -5.77 28.80 5.11
CA GLU A 333 -5.18 29.31 6.36
C GLU A 333 -5.23 28.31 7.53
N ASP A 334 -6.10 27.28 7.48
CA ASP A 334 -6.33 26.36 8.61
C ASP A 334 -5.39 25.13 8.63
N ILE A 335 -4.40 25.04 7.73
CA ILE A 335 -3.56 23.83 7.60
C ILE A 335 -2.11 24.18 7.95
N ASP A 336 -1.86 24.79 9.10
CA ASP A 336 -0.50 25.28 9.42
C ASP A 336 0.40 24.30 10.16
N ASP A 337 -0.06 23.23 10.76
CA ASP A 337 0.82 22.23 11.39
C ASP A 337 0.56 20.83 10.83
N ARG A 338 1.10 20.56 9.63
CA ARG A 338 1.00 19.22 9.02
C ARG A 338 1.91 18.24 9.72
N GLN A 339 1.39 17.68 10.77
CA GLN A 339 2.00 16.53 11.40
C GLN A 339 2.04 15.36 10.40
N ILE A 340 3.22 14.83 10.12
CA ILE A 340 3.43 13.66 9.26
C ILE A 340 3.56 12.41 10.13
N PHE A 341 2.68 11.46 9.93
CA PHE A 341 2.65 10.18 10.64
C PHE A 341 3.14 9.05 9.72
N CYS A 342 4.30 8.50 9.96
CA CYS A 342 4.85 7.39 9.16
C CYS A 342 4.85 7.68 7.65
N GLY A 343 5.18 8.93 7.25
CA GLY A 343 5.17 9.42 5.89
C GLY A 343 3.80 9.93 5.39
N LEU A 344 2.70 9.65 6.07
CA LEU A 344 1.36 10.13 5.74
C LEU A 344 1.16 11.55 6.27
N SER A 345 0.75 12.49 5.42
CA SER A 345 0.25 13.79 5.88
C SER A 345 -1.07 13.61 6.63
N ALA A 346 -1.29 14.41 7.69
CA ALA A 346 -2.54 14.36 8.44
C ALA A 346 -3.74 14.57 7.49
N ASN A 347 -4.77 13.74 7.65
CA ASN A 347 -5.97 13.86 6.83
C ASN A 347 -6.89 14.95 7.42
N PRO A 348 -7.13 16.07 6.71
CA PRO A 348 -7.91 17.18 7.24
C PRO A 348 -9.38 16.82 7.52
N ASN A 349 -9.89 15.77 6.86
CA ASN A 349 -11.27 15.30 7.02
C ASN A 349 -11.45 14.37 8.23
N MET A 350 -10.38 14.09 8.99
CA MET A 350 -10.41 13.18 10.13
C MET A 350 -10.26 13.91 11.46
N VAL A 351 -10.83 13.31 12.50
CA VAL A 351 -10.59 13.73 13.89
C VAL A 351 -9.15 13.47 14.26
N THR A 352 -8.42 14.48 14.71
CA THR A 352 -6.99 14.38 15.02
C THR A 352 -6.69 13.29 16.06
N ASP A 353 -7.52 13.17 17.11
CA ASP A 353 -7.41 12.14 18.14
C ASP A 353 -7.45 10.71 17.54
N VAL A 354 -8.27 10.49 16.50
CA VAL A 354 -8.32 9.19 15.80
C VAL A 354 -7.01 8.90 15.07
N ILE A 355 -6.40 9.90 14.45
CA ILE A 355 -5.11 9.75 13.77
C ILE A 355 -4.04 9.33 14.79
N VAL A 356 -3.96 10.03 15.91
CA VAL A 356 -3.01 9.72 16.99
C VAL A 356 -3.23 8.31 17.51
N LYS A 357 -4.46 7.93 17.82
CA LYS A 357 -4.81 6.60 18.33
C LYS A 357 -4.52 5.47 17.32
N CYS A 358 -4.74 5.69 16.03
CA CYS A 358 -4.36 4.72 14.99
C CYS A 358 -2.84 4.52 14.95
N ASN A 359 -2.07 5.61 15.03
CA ASN A 359 -0.62 5.55 15.07
C ASN A 359 -0.12 4.83 16.33
N ASP A 360 -0.70 5.12 17.49
CA ASP A 360 -0.29 4.52 18.76
C ASP A 360 -0.68 3.04 18.84
N LEU A 361 -1.83 2.62 18.31
CA LEU A 361 -2.23 1.22 18.21
C LEU A 361 -1.17 0.39 17.45
N GLY A 362 -0.61 0.94 16.36
CA GLY A 362 0.47 0.29 15.63
C GLY A 362 1.77 0.19 16.44
N LYS A 363 2.12 1.25 17.21
CA LYS A 363 3.29 1.24 18.11
C LYS A 363 3.14 0.20 19.22
N GLU A 364 1.98 0.17 19.88
CA GLU A 364 1.67 -0.78 20.96
C GLU A 364 1.78 -2.23 20.47
N LEU A 365 1.26 -2.52 19.28
CA LEU A 365 1.39 -3.83 18.66
C LEU A 365 2.85 -4.22 18.43
N ALA A 366 3.66 -3.27 17.92
CA ALA A 366 5.10 -3.51 17.72
C ALA A 366 5.82 -3.75 19.03
N THR A 367 5.58 -2.92 20.05
CA THR A 367 6.17 -3.07 21.41
C THR A 367 5.84 -4.45 21.97
N SER A 368 4.57 -4.87 21.90
CA SER A 368 4.14 -6.19 22.37
C SER A 368 4.86 -7.35 21.68
N LEU A 369 5.27 -7.20 20.42
CA LEU A 369 6.04 -8.23 19.72
C LEU A 369 7.54 -8.12 20.01
N ILE A 370 8.05 -6.91 20.23
CA ILE A 370 9.45 -6.68 20.66
C ILE A 370 9.70 -7.33 22.03
N ASP A 371 8.77 -7.17 22.97
CA ASP A 371 8.84 -7.82 24.29
C ASP A 371 8.84 -9.35 24.20
N LYS A 372 8.31 -9.91 23.10
CA LYS A 372 8.34 -11.35 22.78
C LYS A 372 9.59 -11.78 21.97
N GLY A 373 10.55 -10.87 21.74
CA GLY A 373 11.80 -11.18 21.01
C GLY A 373 11.74 -10.93 19.51
N ALA A 374 10.81 -10.12 18.98
CA ALA A 374 10.69 -9.89 17.53
C ALA A 374 11.96 -9.32 16.89
N LEU A 375 12.69 -8.45 17.61
CA LEU A 375 13.95 -7.88 17.09
C LEU A 375 15.04 -8.92 16.93
N ASP A 376 15.12 -9.92 17.81
CA ASP A 376 16.10 -11.00 17.71
C ASP A 376 15.81 -11.88 16.48
N VAL A 377 14.53 -12.23 16.25
CA VAL A 377 14.10 -12.97 15.07
C VAL A 377 14.44 -12.20 13.78
N MET A 378 14.20 -10.89 13.76
CA MET A 378 14.50 -10.04 12.60
C MET A 378 16.00 -9.88 12.37
N LYS A 379 16.82 -9.78 13.44
CA LYS A 379 18.27 -9.70 13.37
C LYS A 379 18.86 -10.97 12.75
N VAL A 380 18.48 -12.14 13.24
CA VAL A 380 18.89 -13.44 12.67
C VAL A 380 18.55 -13.51 11.17
N THR A 381 17.37 -13.06 10.80
CA THR A 381 16.93 -12.99 9.39
C THR A 381 17.86 -12.09 8.56
N GLN A 382 18.19 -10.90 9.05
CA GLN A 382 19.09 -9.97 8.36
C GLN A 382 20.50 -10.54 8.20
N ASP A 383 21.03 -11.20 9.22
CA ASP A 383 22.36 -11.82 9.20
C ASP A 383 22.42 -12.99 8.19
N LEU A 384 21.35 -13.80 8.10
CA LEU A 384 21.24 -14.86 7.09
C LEU A 384 21.20 -14.29 5.65
N ILE A 385 20.51 -13.18 5.44
CA ILE A 385 20.48 -12.52 4.14
C ILE A 385 21.89 -12.00 3.79
N ARG A 386 22.57 -11.33 4.72
CA ARG A 386 23.92 -10.79 4.50
C ARG A 386 24.93 -11.89 4.20
N SER A 387 24.91 -13.00 4.94
CA SER A 387 25.82 -14.13 4.70
C SER A 387 25.59 -14.80 3.35
N SER A 388 24.33 -14.83 2.86
CA SER A 388 24.00 -15.34 1.53
C SER A 388 24.51 -14.46 0.37
N ILE A 389 24.91 -13.23 0.65
CA ILE A 389 25.51 -12.28 -0.31
C ILE A 389 27.03 -12.52 -0.39
N GLY A 390 27.69 -12.71 0.76
CA GLY A 390 29.16 -12.86 0.83
C GLY A 390 29.71 -14.18 0.23
N ASN A 391 28.91 -15.23 0.13
CA ASN A 391 29.33 -16.53 -0.39
C ASN A 391 29.24 -16.69 -1.92
N LYS A 392 28.96 -15.61 -2.68
CA LYS A 392 28.89 -15.61 -4.16
C LYS A 392 29.84 -14.62 -4.82
N SER A 393 30.82 -14.08 -4.06
CA SER A 393 31.92 -13.27 -4.61
C SER A 393 33.14 -14.12 -4.97
#